data_b3f3943f6ed27952e2dd1527e412a8fb
#
_entry.id   b3f3943f6ed27952e2dd1527e412a8fb
#
_cell.length_a   1.000
_cell.length_b   1.000
_cell.length_c   1.000
_cell.angle_alpha   90.00
_cell.angle_beta   90.00
_cell.angle_gamma   90.00
#
_symmetry.space_group_name_H-M   'P 1'
#
loop_
_entity.id
_entity.type
_entity.pdbx_description
1 polymer ?
#
loop_
_entity_poly.entity_id
_entity_poly.type
_entity_poly.pdbx_seq_one_letter_code
_entity_poly.pdbx_strand_id
1 'polypeptide(L)'
;MGRASAGGSKLRAVGGDAPSPRWDEDALGFLIAPMTRDEFLDKYYERQPLVANRGEPDRYGDLLTLDMLDHFIASADLREGMVDLANSRNRVSREAYVDSHGRISSAAIAEHYLGGATVILPHLHDSLFKLGEYCRSL
;
A
#
# COMPACT_ATOMS: atom_id res chain seq x y z
N MET A 1 -22.26 -41.02 -1.24
CA MET A 1 -20.92 -40.50 -1.72
C MET A 1 -21.21 -39.42 -2.72
N GLY A 2 -21.23 -38.16 -2.28
CA GLY A 2 -21.44 -36.97 -3.10
C GLY A 2 -20.17 -36.11 -3.09
N ARG A 3 -19.50 -35.99 -4.24
CA ARG A 3 -18.34 -35.11 -4.43
C ARG A 3 -18.83 -33.66 -4.55
N ALA A 4 -18.41 -32.81 -3.63
CA ALA A 4 -18.55 -31.37 -3.75
C ALA A 4 -17.56 -30.87 -4.83
N SER A 5 -18.11 -30.29 -5.91
CA SER A 5 -17.36 -29.61 -6.95
C SER A 5 -16.93 -28.24 -6.42
N ALA A 6 -15.64 -28.05 -6.23
CA ALA A 6 -15.05 -26.75 -5.94
C ALA A 6 -15.12 -25.90 -7.22
N GLY A 7 -16.01 -24.89 -7.23
CA GLY A 7 -16.08 -23.88 -8.27
C GLY A 7 -14.84 -22.98 -8.24
N GLY A 8 -13.85 -23.30 -9.05
CA GLY A 8 -12.70 -22.43 -9.29
C GLY A 8 -13.17 -21.16 -10.01
N SER A 9 -13.18 -20.04 -9.32
CA SER A 9 -13.37 -18.72 -9.94
C SER A 9 -12.23 -18.48 -10.93
N LYS A 10 -12.54 -18.54 -12.23
CA LYS A 10 -11.59 -18.19 -13.29
C LYS A 10 -11.36 -16.68 -13.22
N LEU A 11 -10.21 -16.29 -12.74
CA LEU A 11 -9.69 -14.93 -12.86
C LEU A 11 -9.61 -14.57 -14.36
N ARG A 12 -10.49 -13.70 -14.80
CA ARG A 12 -10.52 -13.21 -16.18
C ARG A 12 -9.52 -12.05 -16.27
N ALA A 13 -8.43 -12.25 -17.03
CA ALA A 13 -7.55 -11.14 -17.39
C ALA A 13 -8.33 -10.17 -18.30
N VAL A 14 -8.52 -8.94 -17.84
CA VAL A 14 -9.08 -7.86 -18.65
C VAL A 14 -7.90 -7.21 -19.36
N GLY A 15 -7.69 -7.53 -20.63
CA GLY A 15 -6.73 -6.89 -21.51
C GLY A 15 -7.45 -5.85 -22.37
N GLY A 16 -7.06 -4.60 -22.27
CA GLY A 16 -7.52 -3.51 -23.13
C GLY A 16 -6.33 -2.62 -23.49
N ASP A 17 -6.22 -2.28 -24.80
CA ASP A 17 -5.08 -1.55 -25.40
C ASP A 17 -5.14 -0.02 -25.18
N ALA A 18 -6.06 0.48 -24.35
CA ALA A 18 -6.15 1.90 -24.05
C ALA A 18 -5.11 2.28 -22.99
N PRO A 19 -4.36 3.39 -23.19
CA PRO A 19 -3.45 3.87 -22.17
C PRO A 19 -4.22 4.18 -20.87
N SER A 20 -3.67 3.73 -19.75
CA SER A 20 -4.26 4.04 -18.45
C SER A 20 -4.25 5.55 -18.22
N PRO A 21 -5.32 6.15 -17.70
CA PRO A 21 -5.30 7.56 -17.33
C PRO A 21 -4.20 7.81 -16.28
N ARG A 22 -3.78 9.07 -16.16
CA ARG A 22 -2.84 9.45 -15.08
C ARG A 22 -3.63 9.56 -13.77
N TRP A 23 -2.97 9.26 -12.66
CA TRP A 23 -3.60 9.31 -11.33
C TRP A 23 -4.05 10.73 -10.93
N ASP A 24 -3.36 11.77 -11.41
CA ASP A 24 -3.65 13.18 -11.15
C ASP A 24 -4.81 13.73 -12.01
N GLU A 25 -5.21 13.00 -13.04
CA GLU A 25 -6.35 13.34 -13.91
C GLU A 25 -7.62 12.55 -13.55
N ASP A 26 -7.47 11.25 -13.32
CA ASP A 26 -8.54 10.32 -12.93
C ASP A 26 -7.97 9.20 -12.04
N ALA A 27 -7.95 9.42 -10.75
CA ALA A 27 -7.38 8.48 -9.78
C ALA A 27 -8.10 7.13 -9.77
N LEU A 28 -9.44 7.12 -9.84
CA LEU A 28 -10.20 5.88 -9.89
C LEU A 28 -9.96 5.15 -11.21
N GLY A 29 -10.01 5.85 -12.35
CA GLY A 29 -9.69 5.25 -13.64
C GLY A 29 -8.28 4.69 -13.69
N PHE A 30 -7.30 5.41 -13.15
CA PHE A 30 -5.93 4.89 -12.97
C PHE A 30 -5.91 3.60 -12.14
N LEU A 31 -6.60 3.56 -11.01
CA LEU A 31 -6.63 2.40 -10.11
C LEU A 31 -7.24 1.17 -10.76
N ILE A 32 -8.37 1.33 -11.47
CA ILE A 32 -9.17 0.21 -12.01
C ILE A 32 -8.80 -0.18 -13.44
N ALA A 33 -8.02 0.66 -14.18
CA ALA A 33 -7.66 0.36 -15.56
C ALA A 33 -7.13 -1.08 -15.73
N PRO A 34 -7.43 -1.72 -16.84
CA PRO A 34 -8.11 -1.24 -18.04
C PRO A 34 -9.65 -1.31 -17.97
N MET A 35 -10.23 -1.57 -16.81
CA MET A 35 -11.69 -1.58 -16.60
C MET A 35 -12.26 -0.17 -16.65
N THR A 36 -13.47 -0.01 -17.18
CA THR A 36 -14.17 1.26 -17.14
C THR A 36 -14.81 1.51 -15.76
N ARG A 37 -15.05 2.79 -15.44
CA ARG A 37 -15.72 3.18 -14.19
C ARG A 37 -17.11 2.53 -14.07
N ASP A 38 -17.90 2.55 -15.13
CA ASP A 38 -19.25 1.97 -15.13
C ASP A 38 -19.22 0.47 -14.89
N GLU A 39 -18.30 -0.24 -15.54
CA GLU A 39 -18.12 -1.67 -15.32
C GLU A 39 -17.67 -1.99 -13.90
N PHE A 40 -16.77 -1.19 -13.33
CA PHE A 40 -16.33 -1.35 -11.95
C PHE A 40 -17.48 -1.15 -10.96
N LEU A 41 -18.24 -0.07 -11.10
CA LEU A 41 -19.35 0.26 -10.21
C LEU A 41 -20.48 -0.78 -10.32
N ASP A 42 -20.76 -1.29 -11.52
CA ASP A 42 -21.81 -2.28 -11.71
C ASP A 42 -21.44 -3.69 -11.21
N LYS A 43 -20.18 -4.10 -11.41
CA LYS A 43 -19.82 -5.52 -11.20
C LYS A 43 -18.97 -5.77 -9.95
N TYR A 44 -18.20 -4.77 -9.48
CA TYR A 44 -17.18 -4.98 -8.44
C TYR A 44 -17.42 -4.17 -7.18
N TYR A 45 -17.76 -2.89 -7.31
CA TYR A 45 -17.91 -2.00 -6.16
C TYR A 45 -18.92 -2.57 -5.15
N GLU A 46 -18.48 -2.76 -3.88
CA GLU A 46 -19.25 -3.37 -2.78
C GLU A 46 -19.79 -4.80 -3.05
N ARG A 47 -19.33 -5.47 -4.10
CA ARG A 47 -19.84 -6.81 -4.48
C ARG A 47 -18.78 -7.89 -4.46
N GLN A 48 -17.59 -7.61 -5.01
CA GLN A 48 -16.51 -8.57 -5.09
C GLN A 48 -15.16 -7.88 -5.27
N PRO A 49 -14.04 -8.54 -4.89
CA PRO A 49 -12.71 -7.98 -5.11
C PRO A 49 -12.37 -7.92 -6.59
N LEU A 50 -11.68 -6.82 -6.99
CA LEU A 50 -11.05 -6.68 -8.30
C LEU A 50 -9.58 -7.05 -8.19
N VAL A 51 -9.12 -7.99 -9.02
CA VAL A 51 -7.71 -8.30 -9.18
C VAL A 51 -7.33 -8.01 -10.63
N ALA A 52 -6.44 -7.03 -10.82
CA ALA A 52 -5.93 -6.66 -12.13
C ALA A 52 -4.41 -6.85 -12.18
N ASN A 53 -3.95 -7.75 -13.06
CA ASN A 53 -2.53 -7.91 -13.34
C ASN A 53 -2.21 -7.15 -14.63
N ARG A 54 -1.43 -6.06 -14.54
CA ARG A 54 -1.14 -5.16 -15.65
C ARG A 54 0.25 -5.37 -16.24
N GLY A 55 1.14 -6.06 -15.52
CA GLY A 55 2.54 -6.21 -15.93
C GLY A 55 3.33 -4.89 -15.90
N GLU A 56 2.86 -3.90 -15.15
CA GLU A 56 3.46 -2.56 -15.03
C GLU A 56 4.10 -2.40 -13.64
N PRO A 57 5.36 -2.83 -13.43
CA PRO A 57 5.99 -2.82 -12.09
C PRO A 57 6.14 -1.41 -11.52
N ASP A 58 6.35 -0.40 -12.37
CA ASP A 58 6.60 0.98 -11.97
C ASP A 58 5.34 1.85 -11.95
N ARG A 59 4.17 1.26 -12.09
CA ARG A 59 2.88 1.99 -12.18
C ARG A 59 2.67 3.02 -11.07
N TYR A 60 3.06 2.68 -9.86
CA TYR A 60 2.92 3.54 -8.67
C TYR A 60 4.22 4.24 -8.27
N GLY A 61 5.27 4.13 -9.08
CA GLY A 61 6.58 4.71 -8.78
C GLY A 61 6.59 6.23 -8.63
N ASP A 62 5.64 6.92 -9.25
CA ASP A 62 5.47 8.37 -9.09
C ASP A 62 4.77 8.75 -7.75
N LEU A 63 4.07 7.81 -7.13
CA LEU A 63 3.39 7.99 -5.84
C LEU A 63 4.26 7.57 -4.67
N LEU A 64 4.91 6.41 -4.78
CA LEU A 64 5.68 5.82 -3.69
C LEU A 64 6.75 4.88 -4.22
N THR A 65 7.99 5.08 -3.76
CA THR A 65 9.13 4.18 -4.00
C THR A 65 9.77 3.77 -2.67
N LEU A 66 10.58 2.72 -2.70
CA LEU A 66 11.37 2.33 -1.52
C LEU A 66 12.36 3.43 -1.13
N ASP A 67 12.99 4.09 -2.09
CA ASP A 67 13.92 5.21 -1.82
C ASP A 67 13.22 6.39 -1.11
N MET A 68 11.95 6.66 -1.47
CA MET A 68 11.15 7.68 -0.76
C MET A 68 10.86 7.27 0.68
N LEU A 69 10.59 5.99 0.93
CA LEU A 69 10.37 5.47 2.28
C LEU A 69 11.66 5.51 3.11
N ASP A 70 12.77 5.09 2.56
CA ASP A 70 14.07 5.13 3.22
C ASP A 70 14.46 6.57 3.56
N HIS A 71 14.28 7.50 2.63
CA HIS A 71 14.51 8.92 2.87
C HIS A 71 13.59 9.47 3.97
N PHE A 72 12.31 9.13 3.94
CA PHE A 72 11.34 9.55 4.96
C PHE A 72 11.75 9.05 6.35
N ILE A 73 12.05 7.75 6.49
CA ILE A 73 12.47 7.15 7.78
C ILE A 73 13.78 7.77 8.29
N ALA A 74 14.71 8.10 7.38
CA ALA A 74 16.01 8.64 7.74
C ALA A 74 15.99 10.14 8.08
N SER A 75 15.09 10.93 7.47
CA SER A 75 15.13 12.41 7.54
C SER A 75 13.98 13.05 8.29
N ALA A 76 12.85 12.37 8.47
CA ALA A 76 11.71 12.92 9.19
C ALA A 76 11.93 12.96 10.71
N ASP A 77 11.35 13.95 11.39
CA ASP A 77 11.24 13.95 12.86
C ASP A 77 10.14 12.96 13.29
N LEU A 78 10.50 11.67 13.26
CA LEU A 78 9.56 10.60 13.52
C LEU A 78 9.05 10.64 14.97
N ARG A 79 7.74 10.61 15.11
CA ARG A 79 7.05 10.66 16.38
C ARG A 79 6.21 9.41 16.60
N GLU A 80 5.87 9.17 17.86
CA GLU A 80 4.94 8.13 18.27
C GLU A 80 3.66 8.19 17.43
N GLY A 81 3.21 7.03 16.92
CA GLY A 81 2.06 6.90 16.02
C GLY A 81 2.41 7.02 14.53
N MET A 82 3.62 7.47 14.18
CA MET A 82 4.05 7.51 12.77
C MET A 82 4.69 6.21 12.28
N VAL A 83 5.17 5.38 13.21
CA VAL A 83 5.77 4.07 12.92
C VAL A 83 5.35 3.06 13.96
N ASP A 84 4.96 1.87 13.50
CA ASP A 84 4.82 0.69 14.34
C ASP A 84 5.72 -0.44 13.83
N LEU A 85 6.17 -1.29 14.75
CA LEU A 85 6.97 -2.48 14.45
C LEU A 85 6.22 -3.74 14.86
N ALA A 86 6.05 -4.66 13.93
CA ALA A 86 5.45 -5.96 14.17
C ALA A 86 6.44 -7.09 13.85
N ASN A 87 6.55 -8.07 14.76
CA ASN A 87 7.32 -9.29 14.51
C ASN A 87 6.52 -10.49 15.02
N SER A 88 6.27 -11.46 14.13
CA SER A 88 5.48 -12.64 14.43
C SER A 88 6.16 -13.62 15.40
N ARG A 89 7.47 -13.54 15.53
CA ARG A 89 8.26 -14.43 16.39
C ARG A 89 8.53 -13.82 17.77
N ASN A 90 8.81 -12.52 17.80
CA ASN A 90 9.15 -11.79 19.03
C ASN A 90 8.41 -10.47 19.04
N ARG A 91 7.57 -10.25 20.04
CA ARG A 91 6.88 -8.97 20.20
C ARG A 91 7.93 -7.86 20.40
N VAL A 92 7.91 -6.85 19.53
CA VAL A 92 8.70 -5.63 19.70
C VAL A 92 7.97 -4.73 20.67
N SER A 93 8.61 -4.38 21.80
CA SER A 93 8.03 -3.41 22.73
C SER A 93 8.22 -2.01 22.18
N ARG A 94 7.29 -1.11 22.49
CA ARG A 94 7.36 0.28 22.06
C ARG A 94 8.62 0.99 22.56
N GLU A 95 9.03 0.72 23.79
CA GLU A 95 10.21 1.29 24.42
C GLU A 95 11.52 0.90 23.72
N ALA A 96 11.48 -0.12 22.86
CA ALA A 96 12.65 -0.52 22.08
C ALA A 96 13.00 0.47 20.96
N TYR A 97 12.05 1.31 20.53
CA TYR A 97 12.27 2.24 19.41
C TYR A 97 11.70 3.65 19.65
N VAL A 98 10.94 3.89 20.73
CA VAL A 98 10.39 5.19 21.11
C VAL A 98 11.02 5.64 22.43
N ASP A 99 11.55 6.85 22.48
CA ASP A 99 12.12 7.44 23.72
C ASP A 99 11.02 8.02 24.64
N SER A 100 11.44 8.49 25.83
CA SER A 100 10.53 9.10 26.82
C SER A 100 9.88 10.40 26.38
N HIS A 101 10.31 11.00 25.25
CA HIS A 101 9.77 12.21 24.66
C HIS A 101 8.90 11.92 23.42
N GLY A 102 8.62 10.64 23.15
CA GLY A 102 7.84 10.20 22.00
C GLY A 102 8.58 10.30 20.66
N ARG A 103 9.91 10.41 20.65
CA ARG A 103 10.71 10.39 19.43
C ARG A 103 11.04 8.96 19.06
N ILE A 104 11.04 8.68 17.78
CA ILE A 104 11.35 7.35 17.23
C ILE A 104 12.78 7.34 16.72
N SER A 105 13.53 6.31 17.11
CA SER A 105 14.88 6.07 16.62
C SER A 105 14.86 5.36 15.27
N SER A 106 15.28 6.04 14.19
CA SER A 106 15.45 5.42 12.87
C SER A 106 16.48 4.28 12.88
N ALA A 107 17.52 4.38 13.71
CA ALA A 107 18.49 3.30 13.89
C ALA A 107 17.87 2.05 14.51
N ALA A 108 17.00 2.21 15.53
CA ALA A 108 16.28 1.09 16.13
C ALA A 108 15.27 0.46 15.15
N ILE A 109 14.59 1.27 14.31
CA ILE A 109 13.74 0.75 13.22
C ILE A 109 14.56 -0.15 12.30
N ALA A 110 15.72 0.32 11.83
CA ALA A 110 16.59 -0.44 10.94
C ALA A 110 17.07 -1.74 11.57
N GLU A 111 17.48 -1.71 12.84
CA GLU A 111 17.92 -2.90 13.58
C GLU A 111 16.80 -3.94 13.66
N HIS A 112 15.60 -3.54 14.06
CA HIS A 112 14.46 -4.46 14.14
C HIS A 112 14.03 -4.99 12.78
N TYR A 113 14.06 -4.15 11.73
CA TYR A 113 13.77 -4.56 10.35
C TYR A 113 14.74 -5.63 9.87
N LEU A 114 16.05 -5.43 10.08
CA LEU A 114 17.08 -6.44 9.76
C LEU A 114 16.92 -7.71 10.61
N GLY A 115 16.38 -7.59 11.81
CA GLY A 115 15.97 -8.71 12.67
C GLY A 115 14.68 -9.41 12.26
N GLY A 116 14.07 -9.02 11.12
CA GLY A 116 12.88 -9.64 10.56
C GLY A 116 11.56 -9.06 11.07
N ALA A 117 11.56 -7.87 11.64
CA ALA A 117 10.33 -7.13 11.93
C ALA A 117 9.74 -6.49 10.67
N THR A 118 8.44 -6.33 10.65
CA THR A 118 7.71 -5.54 9.66
C THR A 118 7.61 -4.11 10.16
N VAL A 119 7.98 -3.14 9.32
CA VAL A 119 7.76 -1.71 9.58
C VAL A 119 6.38 -1.33 9.04
N ILE A 120 5.57 -0.73 9.88
CA ILE A 120 4.24 -0.22 9.55
C ILE A 120 4.29 1.30 9.65
N LEU A 121 3.86 1.98 8.60
CA LEU A 121 3.83 3.44 8.52
C LEU A 121 2.36 3.91 8.45
N PRO A 122 1.69 4.08 9.61
CA PRO A 122 0.33 4.57 9.65
C PRO A 122 0.26 5.99 9.09
N HIS A 123 -0.82 6.29 8.38
CA HIS A 123 -1.10 7.65 7.87
C HIS A 123 0.03 8.25 7.00
N LEU A 124 0.79 7.43 6.29
CA LEU A 124 1.91 7.88 5.45
C LEU A 124 1.49 8.94 4.42
N HIS A 125 0.25 8.89 3.97
CA HIS A 125 -0.35 9.87 3.05
C HIS A 125 -0.43 11.30 3.61
N ASP A 126 -0.38 11.48 4.93
CA ASP A 126 -0.29 12.81 5.56
C ASP A 126 1.10 13.42 5.43
N SER A 127 2.11 12.57 5.25
CA SER A 127 3.53 12.98 5.18
C SER A 127 4.06 13.08 3.75
N LEU A 128 3.47 12.35 2.81
CA LEU A 128 3.88 12.32 1.40
C LEU A 128 2.84 12.99 0.51
N PHE A 129 3.16 14.19 0.00
CA PHE A 129 2.23 15.06 -0.72
C PHE A 129 1.47 14.35 -1.85
N LYS A 130 2.18 13.73 -2.81
CA LYS A 130 1.56 13.06 -3.96
C LYS A 130 0.67 11.89 -3.53
N LEU A 131 1.10 11.11 -2.53
CA LEU A 131 0.31 10.02 -1.99
C LEU A 131 -0.97 10.55 -1.33
N GLY A 132 -0.87 11.67 -0.60
CA GLY A 132 -2.01 12.34 0.00
C GLY A 132 -2.99 12.87 -1.04
N GLU A 133 -2.52 13.49 -2.11
CA GLU A 133 -3.36 13.94 -3.23
C GLU A 133 -4.11 12.76 -3.87
N TYR A 134 -3.38 11.67 -4.15
CA TYR A 134 -3.99 10.46 -4.70
C TYR A 134 -5.08 9.88 -3.80
N CYS A 135 -4.81 9.74 -2.49
CA CYS A 135 -5.79 9.21 -1.54
C CYS A 135 -7.05 10.09 -1.42
N ARG A 136 -6.90 11.42 -1.55
CA ARG A 136 -8.04 12.35 -1.51
C ARG A 136 -8.86 12.37 -2.80
N SER A 137 -8.29 11.94 -3.92
CA SER A 137 -8.94 11.92 -5.23
C SER A 137 -9.70 10.62 -5.54
N LEU A 138 -9.56 9.60 -4.69
CA LEU A 138 -10.32 8.35 -4.73
C LEU A 138 -11.67 8.47 -4.02
#